data_cd3dbe642c6878d6f62499a57e0feeea
#
_entry.id   cd3dbe642c6878d6f62499a57e0feeea
#
_cell.length_a   1.000
_cell.length_b   1.000
_cell.length_c   1.000
_cell.angle_alpha   90.00
_cell.angle_beta   90.00
_cell.angle_gamma   90.00
#
_symmetry.space_group_name_H-M   'P 1'
#
loop_
_entity.id
_entity.type
_entity.pdbx_description
1 polymer ?
#
loop_
_entity_poly.entity_id
_entity_poly.type
_entity_poly.pdbx_seq_one_letter_code
_entity_poly.pdbx_strand_id
1 'polypeptide(L)'
;MQQFDTYTKLEELVKIDSPSGFTHKACKYVFDLLTSYGYSPKFTNKGAVTCDLGENPTVAFAAHIDTLGAIVTGVKGDGTLSFSKIGGPVLASFEAEYCRIYTLDDQVYTGTLLLNNPSVHTNRQAGSTKRELSSMHIRIDEEVHNSDDVDKLGIRVGDFICFDTKYQELDNGFIKSRFMDNKISCYVLFEIARRLKEKGQSAPIQLFFSNYEEVGHGGTCGYAPTIQELVVLDMGVVGGGTAGSEYHCSICAKDSTGPYDYLMKKRLVKIAESKNIPFKLDIYPYY
;
A
#
# COMPACT_ATOMS: atom_id res chain seq x y z
N MET A 1 9.57 21.80 -21.82
CA MET A 1 9.29 20.65 -20.94
C MET A 1 9.50 21.15 -19.52
N GLN A 2 8.44 21.46 -18.76
CA GLN A 2 8.58 21.62 -17.33
C GLN A 2 9.03 20.28 -16.80
N GLN A 3 10.21 20.25 -16.21
CA GLN A 3 10.71 19.16 -15.42
C GLN A 3 9.66 18.97 -14.33
N PHE A 4 8.88 17.88 -14.41
CA PHE A 4 8.00 17.48 -13.32
C PHE A 4 8.92 17.40 -12.11
N ASP A 5 8.55 18.14 -11.07
CA ASP A 5 9.18 18.01 -9.79
C ASP A 5 9.02 16.53 -9.46
N THR A 6 10.12 15.84 -9.59
CA THR A 6 10.33 14.41 -9.53
C THR A 6 9.39 13.79 -8.51
N TYR A 7 8.96 12.56 -8.69
CA TYR A 7 8.06 11.77 -7.84
C TYR A 7 8.45 11.73 -6.35
N THR A 8 9.07 12.83 -5.86
CA THR A 8 9.55 12.99 -4.48
C THR A 8 8.47 12.67 -3.46
N LYS A 9 7.22 13.13 -3.71
CA LYS A 9 6.12 12.84 -2.77
C LYS A 9 5.67 11.38 -2.82
N LEU A 10 5.82 10.72 -3.95
CA LEU A 10 5.61 9.28 -4.05
C LEU A 10 6.73 8.53 -3.32
N GLU A 11 7.98 8.89 -3.53
CA GLU A 11 9.14 8.29 -2.85
C GLU A 11 9.03 8.45 -1.33
N GLU A 12 8.75 9.66 -0.86
CA GLU A 12 8.53 9.95 0.57
C GLU A 12 7.44 9.06 1.14
N LEU A 13 6.27 8.97 0.47
CA LEU A 13 5.15 8.15 0.92
C LEU A 13 5.48 6.65 0.89
N VAL A 14 6.10 6.16 -0.18
CA VAL A 14 6.44 4.74 -0.33
C VAL A 14 7.40 4.29 0.76
N LYS A 15 8.34 5.15 1.17
CA LYS A 15 9.32 4.85 2.23
C LYS A 15 8.75 4.85 3.65
N ILE A 16 7.53 5.34 3.86
CA ILE A 16 6.87 5.27 5.16
C ILE A 16 6.24 3.88 5.32
N ASP A 17 6.67 3.14 6.32
CA ASP A 17 6.08 1.85 6.65
C ASP A 17 4.63 1.99 7.08
N SER A 18 3.74 1.21 6.47
CA SER A 18 2.31 1.32 6.72
C SER A 18 1.53 0.00 6.53
N PRO A 19 1.98 -1.17 7.04
CA PRO A 19 1.11 -2.33 7.00
C PRO A 19 -0.21 -2.05 7.72
N SER A 20 -1.30 -2.72 7.27
CA SER A 20 -2.63 -2.52 7.88
C SER A 20 -2.57 -2.64 9.40
N GLY A 21 -3.13 -1.65 10.10
CA GLY A 21 -3.02 -1.52 11.56
C GLY A 21 -1.84 -0.66 12.04
N PHE A 22 -0.83 -0.40 11.20
CA PHE A 22 0.35 0.43 11.51
C PHE A 22 0.47 1.65 10.57
N THR A 23 -0.64 2.27 10.21
CA THR A 23 -0.70 3.29 9.15
C THR A 23 -0.58 4.73 9.65
N HIS A 24 -0.47 4.96 10.97
CA HIS A 24 -0.57 6.29 11.56
C HIS A 24 0.44 7.30 11.00
N LYS A 25 1.70 6.88 10.73
CA LYS A 25 2.74 7.76 10.15
C LYS A 25 2.40 8.13 8.71
N ALA A 26 1.93 7.18 7.91
CA ALA A 26 1.56 7.43 6.52
C ALA A 26 0.29 8.31 6.44
N CYS A 27 -0.72 8.03 7.26
CA CYS A 27 -1.91 8.88 7.35
C CYS A 27 -1.57 10.31 7.82
N LYS A 28 -0.65 10.45 8.79
CA LYS A 28 -0.18 11.78 9.19
C LYS A 28 0.56 12.50 8.08
N TYR A 29 1.40 11.82 7.33
CA TYR A 29 2.07 12.40 6.16
C TYR A 29 1.06 12.94 5.14
N VAL A 30 0.02 12.16 4.80
CA VAL A 30 -1.07 12.59 3.91
C VAL A 30 -1.75 13.84 4.45
N PHE A 31 -2.10 13.82 5.73
CA PHE A 31 -2.76 14.94 6.41
C PHE A 31 -1.90 16.21 6.32
N ASP A 32 -0.63 16.12 6.68
CA ASP A 32 0.28 17.26 6.69
C ASP A 32 0.51 17.80 5.27
N LEU A 33 0.65 16.91 4.27
CA LEU A 33 0.84 17.29 2.87
C LEU A 33 -0.38 18.06 2.33
N LEU A 34 -1.59 17.55 2.54
CA LEU A 34 -2.81 18.24 2.10
C LEU A 34 -3.02 19.57 2.85
N THR A 35 -2.64 19.63 4.11
CA THR A 35 -2.64 20.87 4.89
C THR A 35 -1.65 21.89 4.28
N SER A 36 -0.48 21.44 3.87
CA SER A 36 0.52 22.32 3.22
C SER A 36 0.05 22.88 1.88
N TYR A 37 -0.84 22.16 1.19
CA TYR A 37 -1.52 22.67 -0.03
C TYR A 37 -2.66 23.65 0.29
N GLY A 38 -2.93 23.90 1.58
CA GLY A 38 -3.98 24.83 2.03
C GLY A 38 -5.38 24.23 2.03
N TYR A 39 -5.49 22.92 2.19
CA TYR A 39 -6.75 22.21 2.46
C TYR A 39 -6.93 21.97 3.96
N SER A 40 -8.11 21.46 4.35
CA SER A 40 -8.46 21.12 5.73
C SER A 40 -8.82 19.63 5.84
N PRO A 41 -7.82 18.73 5.76
CA PRO A 41 -8.06 17.30 5.91
C PRO A 41 -8.57 16.94 7.30
N LYS A 42 -9.21 15.78 7.43
CA LYS A 42 -9.74 15.26 8.68
C LYS A 42 -9.38 13.78 8.84
N PHE A 43 -9.16 13.36 10.06
CA PHE A 43 -9.11 11.94 10.38
C PHE A 43 -10.51 11.40 10.63
N THR A 44 -10.78 10.22 10.10
CA THR A 44 -11.95 9.42 10.52
C THR A 44 -11.67 8.76 11.87
N ASN A 45 -12.72 8.26 12.53
CA ASN A 45 -12.55 7.51 13.79
C ASN A 45 -11.66 6.26 13.64
N LYS A 46 -11.54 5.73 12.42
CA LYS A 46 -10.69 4.57 12.10
C LYS A 46 -9.27 4.97 11.67
N GLY A 47 -8.95 6.27 11.68
CA GLY A 47 -7.63 6.79 11.34
C GLY A 47 -7.37 6.99 9.84
N ALA A 48 -8.35 6.73 8.97
CA ALA A 48 -8.27 7.11 7.55
C ALA A 48 -8.31 8.64 7.40
N VAL A 49 -7.81 9.18 6.29
CA VAL A 49 -7.79 10.62 6.03
C VAL A 49 -8.80 10.97 4.96
N THR A 50 -9.58 12.00 5.18
CA THR A 50 -10.50 12.60 4.20
C THR A 50 -10.15 14.06 3.96
N CYS A 51 -10.40 14.55 2.73
CA CYS A 51 -10.16 15.95 2.39
C CYS A 51 -11.13 16.41 1.31
N ASP A 52 -11.92 17.44 1.63
CA ASP A 52 -12.81 18.06 0.66
C ASP A 52 -12.03 19.10 -0.17
N LEU A 53 -12.11 18.99 -1.51
CA LEU A 53 -11.45 19.91 -2.44
C LEU A 53 -12.33 21.10 -2.84
N GLY A 54 -13.56 21.13 -2.35
CA GLY A 54 -14.54 22.19 -2.53
C GLY A 54 -15.74 21.97 -1.62
N GLU A 55 -16.73 22.87 -1.73
CA GLU A 55 -17.95 22.79 -0.94
C GLU A 55 -18.90 21.70 -1.42
N ASN A 56 -19.62 21.08 -0.47
CA ASN A 56 -20.65 20.07 -0.74
C ASN A 56 -20.19 18.98 -1.74
N PRO A 57 -19.14 18.21 -1.42
CA PRO A 57 -18.62 17.20 -2.34
C PRO A 57 -19.68 16.16 -2.66
N THR A 58 -19.83 15.83 -3.95
CA THR A 58 -20.78 14.83 -4.44
C THR A 58 -20.12 13.58 -4.98
N VAL A 59 -18.81 13.66 -5.28
CA VAL A 59 -18.01 12.53 -5.74
C VAL A 59 -16.86 12.31 -4.77
N ALA A 60 -16.60 11.08 -4.38
CA ALA A 60 -15.40 10.70 -3.66
C ALA A 60 -14.44 9.94 -4.57
N PHE A 61 -13.15 10.28 -4.47
CA PHE A 61 -12.06 9.47 -4.99
C PHE A 61 -11.35 8.81 -3.82
N ALA A 62 -11.25 7.49 -3.83
CA ALA A 62 -10.64 6.72 -2.76
C ALA A 62 -9.42 5.94 -3.25
N ALA A 63 -8.39 5.86 -2.40
CA ALA A 63 -7.23 5.00 -2.54
C ALA A 63 -6.82 4.50 -1.15
N HIS A 64 -6.17 3.32 -1.06
CA HIS A 64 -5.69 2.86 0.23
C HIS A 64 -4.21 3.18 0.44
N ILE A 65 -3.85 3.44 1.70
CA ILE A 65 -2.51 3.83 2.12
C ILE A 65 -1.79 2.68 2.83
N ASP A 66 -2.55 1.72 3.32
CA ASP A 66 -2.01 0.54 3.97
C ASP A 66 -1.37 -0.41 2.95
N THR A 67 -0.48 -1.23 3.45
CA THR A 67 0.33 -2.16 2.66
C THR A 67 0.30 -3.55 3.27
N LEU A 68 0.75 -4.52 2.50
CA LEU A 68 1.14 -5.82 3.01
C LEU A 68 2.26 -5.69 4.05
N GLY A 69 2.32 -6.65 4.96
CA GLY A 69 3.35 -6.74 5.99
C GLY A 69 3.26 -8.03 6.78
N ALA A 70 3.77 -7.99 8.00
CA ALA A 70 3.64 -9.09 8.95
C ALA A 70 3.61 -8.59 10.39
N ILE A 71 3.28 -9.49 11.31
CA ILE A 71 3.25 -9.24 12.75
C ILE A 71 3.91 -10.42 13.48
N VAL A 72 4.68 -10.13 14.52
CA VAL A 72 5.34 -11.16 15.35
C VAL A 72 4.30 -12.00 16.07
N THR A 73 4.40 -13.33 15.96
CA THR A 73 3.52 -14.27 16.67
C THR A 73 4.23 -15.08 17.74
N GLY A 74 5.55 -15.03 17.77
CA GLY A 74 6.34 -15.71 18.80
C GLY A 74 7.84 -15.58 18.56
N VAL A 75 8.59 -15.84 19.61
CA VAL A 75 10.05 -15.94 19.60
C VAL A 75 10.43 -17.41 19.71
N LYS A 76 11.30 -17.88 18.83
CA LYS A 76 11.78 -19.27 18.84
C LYS A 76 12.98 -19.41 19.79
N GLY A 77 13.26 -20.63 20.20
CA GLY A 77 14.37 -20.94 21.14
C GLY A 77 15.76 -20.58 20.63
N ASP A 78 15.92 -20.35 19.32
CA ASP A 78 17.15 -19.91 18.68
C ASP A 78 17.23 -18.39 18.46
N GLY A 79 16.27 -17.61 19.00
CA GLY A 79 16.19 -16.17 18.87
C GLY A 79 15.57 -15.67 17.55
N THR A 80 15.11 -16.55 16.66
CA THR A 80 14.39 -16.14 15.45
C THR A 80 12.90 -15.91 15.75
N LEU A 81 12.21 -15.10 14.89
CA LEU A 81 10.80 -14.77 15.11
C LEU A 81 9.89 -15.61 14.21
N SER A 82 8.82 -16.11 14.80
CA SER A 82 7.63 -16.56 14.09
C SER A 82 6.76 -15.34 13.76
N PHE A 83 6.02 -15.39 12.66
CA PHE A 83 5.20 -14.26 12.21
C PHE A 83 3.88 -14.73 11.60
N SER A 84 2.92 -13.80 11.52
CA SER A 84 1.70 -13.93 10.71
C SER A 84 1.73 -12.86 9.62
N LYS A 85 1.15 -13.17 8.46
CA LYS A 85 0.99 -12.21 7.38
C LYS A 85 -0.05 -11.15 7.74
N ILE A 86 0.15 -9.94 7.27
CA ILE A 86 -0.86 -8.89 7.18
C ILE A 86 -1.19 -8.75 5.69
N GLY A 87 -2.47 -8.95 5.33
CA GLY A 87 -2.90 -9.06 3.94
C GLY A 87 -2.51 -10.40 3.29
N GLY A 88 -2.33 -10.37 1.97
CA GLY A 88 -2.08 -11.56 1.15
C GLY A 88 -0.67 -11.72 0.58
N PRO A 89 0.46 -11.40 1.26
CA PRO A 89 1.78 -11.51 0.65
C PRO A 89 2.08 -12.96 0.22
N VAL A 90 2.59 -13.11 -0.99
CA VAL A 90 3.12 -14.37 -1.50
C VAL A 90 4.53 -14.54 -0.95
N LEU A 91 4.71 -15.37 0.08
CA LEU A 91 5.97 -15.47 0.85
C LEU A 91 7.19 -15.77 -0.01
N ALA A 92 7.04 -16.49 -1.12
CA ALA A 92 8.13 -16.74 -2.06
C ALA A 92 8.70 -15.45 -2.69
N SER A 93 7.88 -14.41 -2.86
CA SER A 93 8.33 -13.11 -3.37
C SER A 93 8.97 -12.23 -2.30
N PHE A 94 8.91 -12.64 -1.03
CA PHE A 94 9.49 -11.95 0.12
C PHE A 94 10.67 -12.69 0.74
N GLU A 95 11.03 -13.89 0.23
CA GLU A 95 12.24 -14.58 0.70
C GLU A 95 13.48 -13.73 0.48
N ALA A 96 14.35 -13.67 1.48
CA ALA A 96 15.54 -12.84 1.53
C ALA A 96 15.30 -11.30 1.53
N GLU A 97 14.05 -10.86 1.73
CA GLU A 97 13.78 -9.44 1.89
C GLU A 97 14.16 -8.95 3.28
N TYR A 98 14.72 -7.75 3.30
CA TYR A 98 15.01 -7.02 4.53
C TYR A 98 13.71 -6.44 5.11
N CYS A 99 13.67 -6.34 6.42
CA CYS A 99 12.53 -5.80 7.12
C CYS A 99 12.95 -4.94 8.32
N ARG A 100 12.00 -4.17 8.82
CA ARG A 100 12.08 -3.43 10.08
C ARG A 100 11.06 -4.02 11.04
N ILE A 101 11.45 -4.21 12.29
CA ILE A 101 10.61 -4.71 13.38
C ILE A 101 10.40 -3.53 14.32
N TYR A 102 9.15 -3.13 14.52
CA TYR A 102 8.75 -1.99 15.35
C TYR A 102 8.24 -2.50 16.68
N THR A 103 8.92 -2.15 17.77
CA THR A 103 8.51 -2.52 19.13
C THR A 103 7.53 -1.50 19.73
N LEU A 104 6.83 -1.90 20.79
CA LEU A 104 5.93 -1.01 21.54
C LEU A 104 6.66 0.16 22.22
N ASP A 105 7.96 0.03 22.44
CA ASP A 105 8.80 1.06 23.04
C ASP A 105 9.48 1.96 21.97
N ASP A 106 8.90 1.99 20.76
CA ASP A 106 9.38 2.78 19.60
C ASP A 106 10.81 2.44 19.14
N GLN A 107 11.36 1.30 19.54
CA GLN A 107 12.63 0.82 18.98
C GLN A 107 12.38 0.18 17.61
N VAL A 108 13.38 0.26 16.75
CA VAL A 108 13.34 -0.30 15.41
C VAL A 108 14.56 -1.17 15.20
N TYR A 109 14.34 -2.45 14.98
CA TYR A 109 15.38 -3.40 14.61
C TYR A 109 15.25 -3.79 13.15
N THR A 110 16.35 -4.21 12.55
CA THR A 110 16.32 -4.78 11.19
C THR A 110 16.35 -6.29 11.24
N GLY A 111 15.95 -6.89 10.13
CA GLY A 111 15.95 -8.35 10.00
C GLY A 111 15.74 -8.79 8.56
N THR A 112 15.71 -10.10 8.37
CA THR A 112 15.54 -10.72 7.05
C THR A 112 14.58 -11.89 7.13
N LEU A 113 13.67 -12.00 6.16
CA LEU A 113 12.79 -13.16 6.01
C LEU A 113 13.53 -14.31 5.33
N LEU A 114 13.69 -15.42 6.00
CA LEU A 114 14.44 -16.58 5.52
C LEU A 114 13.65 -17.89 5.69
N LEU A 115 14.01 -18.91 4.90
CA LEU A 115 13.67 -20.31 5.25
C LEU A 115 14.32 -20.71 6.58
N ASN A 116 13.69 -21.63 7.31
CA ASN A 116 14.26 -22.18 8.55
C ASN A 116 15.63 -22.85 8.32
N ASN A 117 15.84 -23.43 7.13
CA ASN A 117 17.13 -23.96 6.72
C ASN A 117 17.38 -23.58 5.25
N PRO A 118 17.92 -22.37 4.94
CA PRO A 118 17.99 -21.82 3.59
C PRO A 118 19.16 -22.36 2.75
N SER A 119 20.21 -22.88 3.39
CA SER A 119 21.44 -23.28 2.68
C SER A 119 21.29 -24.64 2.00
N VAL A 120 21.56 -24.67 0.68
CA VAL A 120 21.61 -25.93 -0.11
C VAL A 120 22.72 -26.88 0.35
N HIS A 121 23.73 -26.37 1.04
CA HIS A 121 24.83 -27.17 1.59
C HIS A 121 24.41 -28.02 2.80
N THR A 122 23.38 -27.60 3.52
CA THR A 122 22.85 -28.32 4.69
C THR A 122 21.44 -28.85 4.46
N ASN A 123 20.73 -28.33 3.45
CA ASN A 123 19.37 -28.71 3.08
C ASN A 123 19.22 -28.83 1.57
N ARG A 124 19.41 -30.03 1.03
CA ARG A 124 19.25 -30.27 -0.41
C ARG A 124 17.87 -29.95 -0.97
N GLN A 125 16.86 -29.84 -0.09
CA GLN A 125 15.49 -29.50 -0.46
C GLN A 125 15.17 -28.00 -0.33
N ALA A 126 16.14 -27.15 0.00
CA ALA A 126 15.91 -25.71 0.17
C ALA A 126 15.20 -25.10 -1.04
N GLY A 127 15.56 -25.49 -2.28
CA GLY A 127 14.94 -25.00 -3.51
C GLY A 127 13.48 -25.45 -3.72
N SER A 128 13.08 -26.60 -3.19
CA SER A 128 11.74 -27.18 -3.33
C SER A 128 10.85 -27.04 -2.08
N THR A 129 11.41 -26.59 -0.97
CA THR A 129 10.64 -26.36 0.26
C THR A 129 9.59 -25.29 0.00
N LYS A 130 8.34 -25.58 0.31
CA LYS A 130 7.23 -24.63 0.17
C LYS A 130 7.45 -23.43 1.11
N ARG A 131 7.30 -22.21 0.56
CA ARG A 131 7.40 -20.97 1.35
C ARG A 131 6.08 -20.72 2.06
N GLU A 132 6.01 -21.11 3.32
CA GLU A 132 4.84 -20.97 4.20
C GLU A 132 5.27 -20.59 5.63
N LEU A 133 4.32 -20.17 6.46
CA LEU A 133 4.61 -19.65 7.81
C LEU A 133 5.39 -20.64 8.68
N SER A 134 5.13 -21.96 8.52
CA SER A 134 5.82 -23.01 9.26
C SER A 134 7.26 -23.24 8.83
N SER A 135 7.60 -22.92 7.57
CA SER A 135 8.92 -23.14 6.96
C SER A 135 9.82 -21.91 6.96
N MET A 136 9.32 -20.76 7.39
CA MET A 136 10.04 -19.49 7.35
C MET A 136 10.11 -18.83 8.74
N HIS A 137 11.02 -17.88 8.87
CA HIS A 137 11.19 -17.07 10.07
C HIS A 137 11.78 -15.69 9.72
N ILE A 138 11.69 -14.75 10.64
CA ILE A 138 12.47 -13.51 10.61
C ILE A 138 13.73 -13.72 11.45
N ARG A 139 14.89 -13.54 10.82
CA ARG A 139 16.16 -13.43 11.52
C ARG A 139 16.40 -11.95 11.85
N ILE A 140 16.67 -11.67 13.12
CA ILE A 140 16.97 -10.31 13.61
C ILE A 140 18.47 -10.02 13.33
N ASP A 141 18.79 -8.79 12.97
CA ASP A 141 20.19 -8.38 12.72
C ASP A 141 20.88 -7.90 14.01
N GLU A 142 20.66 -8.65 15.11
CA GLU A 142 21.24 -8.43 16.41
C GLU A 142 21.90 -9.72 16.91
N GLU A 143 22.80 -9.60 17.90
CA GLU A 143 23.44 -10.73 18.52
C GLU A 143 22.47 -11.40 19.52
N VAL A 144 21.63 -12.29 19.01
CA VAL A 144 20.67 -13.08 19.78
C VAL A 144 20.88 -14.56 19.56
N HIS A 145 20.82 -15.35 20.62
CA HIS A 145 21.03 -16.79 20.60
C HIS A 145 19.85 -17.58 21.17
N ASN A 146 18.92 -16.91 21.84
CA ASN A 146 17.76 -17.50 22.48
C ASN A 146 16.65 -16.47 22.70
N SER A 147 15.53 -16.91 23.25
CA SER A 147 14.36 -16.06 23.52
C SER A 147 14.68 -14.95 24.53
N ASP A 148 15.51 -15.21 25.54
CA ASP A 148 15.81 -14.23 26.58
C ASP A 148 16.62 -13.05 26.03
N ASP A 149 17.43 -13.27 25.00
CA ASP A 149 18.16 -12.19 24.33
C ASP A 149 17.19 -11.30 23.53
N VAL A 150 16.19 -11.91 22.87
CA VAL A 150 15.15 -11.16 22.14
C VAL A 150 14.27 -10.37 23.10
N ASP A 151 13.93 -10.94 24.25
CA ASP A 151 13.15 -10.24 25.30
C ASP A 151 13.87 -8.99 25.80
N LYS A 152 15.22 -9.02 25.90
CA LYS A 152 16.04 -7.84 26.26
C LYS A 152 15.96 -6.73 25.20
N LEU A 153 15.72 -7.06 23.94
CA LEU A 153 15.49 -6.08 22.87
C LEU A 153 14.08 -5.45 22.94
N GLY A 154 13.20 -6.01 23.78
CA GLY A 154 11.82 -5.56 23.91
C GLY A 154 10.91 -6.03 22.76
N ILE A 155 11.37 -6.94 21.91
CA ILE A 155 10.57 -7.50 20.82
C ILE A 155 9.54 -8.50 21.36
N ARG A 156 8.27 -8.33 20.98
CA ARG A 156 7.13 -9.07 21.56
C ARG A 156 6.15 -9.53 20.49
N VAL A 157 5.30 -10.46 20.87
CA VAL A 157 4.11 -10.81 20.06
C VAL A 157 3.25 -9.57 19.85
N GLY A 158 2.89 -9.31 18.62
CA GLY A 158 2.14 -8.12 18.22
C GLY A 158 2.98 -7.00 17.62
N ASP A 159 4.30 -7.07 17.66
CA ASP A 159 5.19 -6.10 17.01
C ASP A 159 5.10 -6.21 15.48
N PHE A 160 5.09 -5.06 14.81
CA PHE A 160 4.93 -5.01 13.36
C PHE A 160 6.24 -5.29 12.62
N ILE A 161 6.13 -6.03 11.53
CA ILE A 161 7.23 -6.33 10.62
C ILE A 161 6.92 -5.69 9.27
N CYS A 162 7.74 -4.72 8.87
CA CYS A 162 7.59 -3.94 7.66
C CYS A 162 8.71 -4.28 6.69
N PHE A 163 8.38 -4.78 5.51
CA PHE A 163 9.35 -5.16 4.49
C PHE A 163 9.87 -3.95 3.73
N ASP A 164 11.11 -4.05 3.25
CA ASP A 164 11.74 -2.97 2.50
C ASP A 164 11.03 -2.73 1.15
N THR A 165 10.86 -1.46 0.81
CA THR A 165 10.12 -1.01 -0.37
C THR A 165 10.93 -1.13 -1.65
N LYS A 166 12.25 -1.07 -1.57
CA LYS A 166 13.19 -1.12 -2.71
C LYS A 166 12.85 -0.10 -3.82
N TYR A 167 12.42 1.10 -3.41
CA TYR A 167 12.10 2.16 -4.35
C TYR A 167 13.29 2.51 -5.24
N GLN A 168 13.03 2.56 -6.55
CA GLN A 168 14.01 2.98 -7.55
C GLN A 168 13.29 3.78 -8.64
N GLU A 169 13.82 4.97 -8.93
CA GLU A 169 13.49 5.74 -10.12
C GLU A 169 14.60 5.55 -11.14
N LEU A 170 14.24 5.22 -12.38
CA LEU A 170 15.17 4.93 -13.45
C LEU A 170 15.25 6.09 -14.43
N ASP A 171 16.40 6.30 -15.06
CA ASP A 171 16.64 7.39 -16.04
C ASP A 171 15.68 7.36 -17.24
N ASN A 172 15.10 6.22 -17.55
CA ASN A 172 14.11 6.05 -18.61
C ASN A 172 12.67 6.39 -18.18
N GLY A 173 12.47 6.88 -16.95
CA GLY A 173 11.18 7.30 -16.40
C GLY A 173 10.37 6.17 -15.75
N PHE A 174 10.90 4.94 -15.69
CA PHE A 174 10.25 3.87 -14.92
C PHE A 174 10.52 4.05 -13.43
N ILE A 175 9.48 3.75 -12.63
CA ILE A 175 9.58 3.62 -11.18
C ILE A 175 9.24 2.19 -10.82
N LYS A 176 10.05 1.58 -9.99
CA LYS A 176 9.74 0.27 -9.42
C LYS A 176 9.91 0.28 -7.91
N SER A 177 8.96 -0.33 -7.23
CA SER A 177 8.97 -0.46 -5.78
C SER A 177 8.01 -1.56 -5.36
N ARG A 178 8.17 -2.09 -4.15
CA ARG A 178 7.06 -2.72 -3.45
C ARG A 178 6.06 -1.65 -3.02
N PHE A 179 4.84 -2.07 -2.77
CA PHE A 179 3.79 -1.21 -2.20
C PHE A 179 3.41 0.00 -3.07
N MET A 180 3.68 -0.09 -4.40
CA MET A 180 3.00 0.75 -5.38
C MET A 180 1.48 0.53 -5.30
N ASP A 181 1.08 -0.66 -4.98
CA ASP A 181 -0.20 -1.06 -4.44
C ASP A 181 -0.27 -0.64 -2.96
N ASN A 182 -0.99 0.45 -2.59
CA ASN A 182 -1.68 1.34 -3.53
C ASN A 182 -1.22 2.80 -3.32
N LYS A 183 0.03 2.99 -2.90
CA LYS A 183 0.60 4.32 -2.67
C LYS A 183 0.70 5.16 -3.95
N ILE A 184 0.75 4.52 -5.11
CA ILE A 184 0.71 5.24 -6.39
C ILE A 184 -0.63 5.97 -6.59
N SER A 185 -1.74 5.34 -6.26
CA SER A 185 -3.06 5.98 -6.35
C SER A 185 -3.22 7.09 -5.31
N CYS A 186 -2.66 6.93 -4.11
CA CYS A 186 -2.56 8.02 -3.14
C CYS A 186 -1.80 9.22 -3.70
N TYR A 187 -0.69 8.98 -4.38
CA TYR A 187 0.07 10.04 -5.07
C TYR A 187 -0.77 10.73 -6.16
N VAL A 188 -1.55 9.98 -6.95
CA VAL A 188 -2.48 10.56 -7.93
C VAL A 188 -3.49 11.49 -7.26
N LEU A 189 -4.03 11.12 -6.10
CA LEU A 189 -4.94 11.97 -5.33
C LEU A 189 -4.24 13.26 -4.84
N PHE A 190 -2.98 13.18 -4.42
CA PHE A 190 -2.19 14.39 -4.06
C PHE A 190 -2.05 15.32 -5.25
N GLU A 191 -1.73 14.79 -6.43
CA GLU A 191 -1.56 15.58 -7.65
C GLU A 191 -2.87 16.24 -8.10
N ILE A 192 -4.01 15.58 -7.92
CA ILE A 192 -5.32 16.20 -8.16
C ILE A 192 -5.50 17.41 -7.24
N ALA A 193 -5.27 17.24 -5.94
CA ALA A 193 -5.40 18.32 -4.96
C ALA A 193 -4.45 19.50 -5.27
N ARG A 194 -3.16 19.19 -5.47
CA ARG A 194 -2.13 20.20 -5.80
C ARG A 194 -2.50 21.00 -7.04
N ARG A 195 -2.85 20.32 -8.16
CA ARG A 195 -3.17 20.95 -9.44
C ARG A 195 -4.43 21.82 -9.38
N LEU A 196 -5.46 21.42 -8.65
CA LEU A 196 -6.64 22.26 -8.44
C LEU A 196 -6.28 23.54 -7.69
N LYS A 197 -5.48 23.42 -6.62
CA LYS A 197 -5.06 24.56 -5.82
C LYS A 197 -4.20 25.55 -6.60
N GLU A 198 -3.23 25.06 -7.36
CA GLU A 198 -2.36 25.89 -8.21
C GLU A 198 -3.14 26.67 -9.26
N LYS A 199 -4.23 26.10 -9.77
CA LYS A 199 -5.13 26.76 -10.72
C LYS A 199 -6.15 27.69 -10.05
N GLY A 200 -6.17 27.79 -8.73
CA GLY A 200 -7.20 28.52 -7.99
C GLY A 200 -8.60 27.93 -8.20
N GLN A 201 -8.70 26.64 -8.49
CA GLN A 201 -9.94 25.93 -8.75
C GLN A 201 -10.37 25.13 -7.51
N SER A 202 -11.68 25.02 -7.33
CA SER A 202 -12.29 24.06 -6.41
C SER A 202 -13.18 23.09 -7.20
N ALA A 203 -13.41 21.90 -6.62
CA ALA A 203 -14.28 20.92 -7.22
C ALA A 203 -15.12 20.23 -6.10
N PRO A 204 -16.36 19.80 -6.38
CA PRO A 204 -17.19 19.10 -5.41
C PRO A 204 -16.72 17.65 -5.22
N ILE A 205 -15.47 17.49 -4.84
CA ILE A 205 -14.76 16.21 -4.71
C ILE A 205 -14.29 16.07 -3.27
N GLN A 206 -14.45 14.88 -2.73
CA GLN A 206 -13.78 14.43 -1.51
C GLN A 206 -12.69 13.42 -1.85
N LEU A 207 -11.50 13.59 -1.33
CA LEU A 207 -10.47 12.55 -1.33
C LEU A 207 -10.62 11.70 -0.08
N PHE A 208 -10.41 10.39 -0.22
CA PHE A 208 -10.46 9.43 0.87
C PHE A 208 -9.24 8.49 0.79
N PHE A 209 -8.43 8.49 1.85
CA PHE A 209 -7.26 7.62 1.98
C PHE A 209 -7.57 6.58 3.04
N SER A 210 -8.01 5.39 2.61
CA SER A 210 -8.36 4.28 3.50
C SER A 210 -7.09 3.60 4.05
N ASN A 211 -7.23 2.84 5.11
CA ASN A 211 -6.08 2.32 5.85
C ASN A 211 -6.22 0.86 6.33
N TYR A 212 -7.13 0.10 5.74
CA TYR A 212 -7.36 -1.34 6.04
C TYR A 212 -7.81 -2.14 4.82
N GLU A 213 -7.49 -1.70 3.60
CA GLU A 213 -7.95 -2.36 2.36
C GLU A 213 -7.37 -3.77 2.25
N GLU A 214 -6.07 -3.93 2.49
CA GLU A 214 -5.31 -5.19 2.38
C GLU A 214 -5.86 -6.34 3.28
N VAL A 215 -6.72 -5.99 4.22
CA VAL A 215 -7.41 -6.94 5.11
C VAL A 215 -8.94 -6.90 4.94
N GLY A 216 -9.41 -6.32 3.84
CA GLY A 216 -10.78 -6.43 3.36
C GLY A 216 -11.80 -5.46 3.96
N HIS A 217 -11.37 -4.30 4.52
CA HIS A 217 -12.30 -3.31 5.05
C HIS A 217 -11.69 -1.89 5.08
N GLY A 218 -12.43 -0.91 5.65
CA GLY A 218 -11.91 0.46 5.87
C GLY A 218 -12.44 1.51 4.90
N GLY A 219 -13.00 1.09 3.76
CA GLY A 219 -13.54 1.98 2.72
C GLY A 219 -15.06 2.14 2.72
N THR A 220 -15.77 1.63 3.72
CA THR A 220 -17.25 1.57 3.71
C THR A 220 -17.95 2.73 4.44
N CYS A 221 -17.20 3.56 5.16
CA CYS A 221 -17.77 4.68 5.93
C CYS A 221 -16.76 5.82 6.08
N GLY A 222 -17.25 6.99 6.56
CA GLY A 222 -16.41 8.16 6.80
C GLY A 222 -16.45 9.19 5.67
N TYR A 223 -17.28 8.96 4.65
CA TYR A 223 -17.55 9.91 3.58
C TYR A 223 -18.47 11.04 4.04
N ALA A 224 -18.39 12.19 3.36
CA ALA A 224 -19.35 13.26 3.55
C ALA A 224 -20.78 12.79 3.19
N PRO A 225 -21.81 13.22 3.93
CA PRO A 225 -23.20 12.77 3.67
C PRO A 225 -23.74 13.15 2.29
N THR A 226 -23.09 14.09 1.62
CA THR A 226 -23.44 14.56 0.27
C THR A 226 -22.90 13.70 -0.86
N ILE A 227 -22.01 12.74 -0.57
CA ILE A 227 -21.41 11.87 -1.59
C ILE A 227 -22.48 10.99 -2.22
N GLN A 228 -22.54 11.00 -3.54
CA GLN A 228 -23.44 10.22 -4.37
C GLN A 228 -22.71 9.19 -5.22
N GLU A 229 -21.44 9.43 -5.52
CA GLU A 229 -20.61 8.59 -6.36
C GLU A 229 -19.25 8.34 -5.71
N LEU A 230 -18.79 7.10 -5.82
CA LEU A 230 -17.46 6.69 -5.35
C LEU A 230 -16.65 6.12 -6.52
N VAL A 231 -15.49 6.68 -6.76
CA VAL A 231 -14.50 6.17 -7.70
C VAL A 231 -13.29 5.69 -6.90
N VAL A 232 -13.04 4.40 -6.95
CA VAL A 232 -11.88 3.80 -6.29
C VAL A 232 -10.72 3.76 -7.28
N LEU A 233 -9.58 4.27 -6.87
CA LEU A 233 -8.32 4.17 -7.59
C LEU A 233 -7.50 3.07 -6.95
N ASP A 234 -7.10 2.11 -7.78
CA ASP A 234 -6.22 1.06 -7.36
C ASP A 234 -5.27 0.66 -8.50
N MET A 235 -4.27 -0.19 -8.22
CA MET A 235 -3.35 -0.63 -9.24
C MET A 235 -4.06 -1.46 -10.32
N GLY A 236 -3.61 -1.39 -11.56
CA GLY A 236 -4.05 -2.27 -12.64
C GLY A 236 -3.18 -3.52 -12.69
N VAL A 237 -3.79 -4.70 -12.62
CA VAL A 237 -3.07 -5.97 -12.74
C VAL A 237 -2.55 -6.14 -14.16
N VAL A 238 -1.26 -6.45 -14.30
CA VAL A 238 -0.62 -6.80 -15.57
C VAL A 238 -0.19 -8.26 -15.54
N GLY A 239 -0.69 -9.06 -16.47
CA GLY A 239 -0.38 -10.48 -16.53
C GLY A 239 -1.22 -11.26 -17.54
N GLY A 240 -1.06 -12.56 -17.58
CA GLY A 240 -1.84 -13.41 -18.46
C GLY A 240 -3.34 -13.34 -18.13
N GLY A 241 -4.17 -12.97 -19.14
CA GLY A 241 -5.62 -12.87 -18.98
C GLY A 241 -6.14 -11.46 -18.66
N THR A 242 -5.26 -10.47 -18.45
CA THR A 242 -5.65 -9.05 -18.35
C THR A 242 -5.36 -8.30 -19.64
N ALA A 243 -6.11 -7.23 -19.90
CA ALA A 243 -5.95 -6.39 -21.10
C ALA A 243 -5.06 -5.17 -20.83
N GLY A 244 -4.84 -4.81 -19.57
CA GLY A 244 -4.06 -3.65 -19.12
C GLY A 244 -2.56 -3.80 -19.34
N SER A 245 -1.88 -2.68 -19.25
CA SER A 245 -0.42 -2.59 -19.24
C SER A 245 -0.01 -1.28 -18.55
N GLU A 246 1.29 -1.11 -18.31
CA GLU A 246 1.87 0.11 -17.72
C GLU A 246 1.62 1.37 -18.58
N TYR A 247 1.14 1.23 -19.80
CA TYR A 247 0.90 2.33 -20.76
C TYR A 247 -0.58 2.71 -20.88
N HIS A 248 -1.46 2.07 -20.11
CA HIS A 248 -2.91 2.28 -20.20
C HIS A 248 -3.51 2.49 -18.82
N CYS A 249 -4.54 3.35 -18.76
CA CYS A 249 -5.44 3.37 -17.62
C CYS A 249 -6.36 2.15 -17.69
N SER A 250 -6.37 1.31 -16.64
CA SER A 250 -7.32 0.20 -16.55
C SER A 250 -8.63 0.70 -15.98
N ILE A 251 -9.74 0.50 -16.71
CA ILE A 251 -11.09 0.71 -16.21
C ILE A 251 -11.65 -0.66 -15.86
N CYS A 252 -11.67 -1.00 -14.58
CA CYS A 252 -12.16 -2.28 -14.11
C CYS A 252 -13.67 -2.36 -14.28
N ALA A 253 -14.13 -3.38 -15.02
CA ALA A 253 -15.56 -3.61 -15.25
C ALA A 253 -16.16 -4.55 -14.20
N LYS A 254 -15.32 -5.41 -13.59
CA LYS A 254 -15.72 -6.39 -12.58
C LYS A 254 -14.47 -6.88 -11.84
N ASP A 255 -14.60 -7.02 -10.53
CA ASP A 255 -13.66 -7.74 -9.67
C ASP A 255 -14.23 -9.09 -9.19
N SER A 256 -13.63 -9.68 -8.14
CA SER A 256 -14.09 -10.94 -7.54
C SER A 256 -15.47 -10.82 -6.87
N THR A 257 -15.84 -9.64 -6.40
CA THR A 257 -17.09 -9.40 -5.63
C THR A 257 -18.27 -9.06 -6.52
N GLY A 258 -18.04 -8.64 -7.74
CA GLY A 258 -19.12 -8.40 -8.71
C GLY A 258 -18.82 -7.30 -9.72
N PRO A 259 -19.76 -7.00 -10.63
CA PRO A 259 -19.63 -5.92 -11.59
C PRO A 259 -19.73 -4.55 -10.91
N TYR A 260 -18.95 -3.59 -11.39
CA TYR A 260 -19.10 -2.19 -11.05
C TYR A 260 -20.25 -1.54 -11.80
N ASP A 261 -20.68 -0.34 -11.36
CA ASP A 261 -21.80 0.39 -11.96
C ASP A 261 -21.60 0.60 -13.45
N TYR A 262 -22.62 0.22 -14.23
CA TYR A 262 -22.57 0.28 -15.69
C TYR A 262 -22.54 1.71 -16.21
N LEU A 263 -23.29 2.64 -15.60
CA LEU A 263 -23.36 4.03 -16.08
C LEU A 263 -22.07 4.78 -15.75
N MET A 264 -21.49 4.53 -14.57
CA MET A 264 -20.18 5.08 -14.21
C MET A 264 -19.12 4.59 -15.18
N LYS A 265 -19.03 3.28 -15.44
CA LYS A 265 -18.09 2.70 -16.42
C LYS A 265 -18.26 3.35 -17.79
N LYS A 266 -19.48 3.47 -18.29
CA LYS A 266 -19.77 4.12 -19.59
C LYS A 266 -19.31 5.58 -19.61
N ARG A 267 -19.45 6.32 -18.51
CA ARG A 267 -18.99 7.69 -18.37
C ARG A 267 -17.47 7.77 -18.39
N LEU A 268 -16.77 6.91 -17.63
CA LEU A 268 -15.30 6.85 -17.61
C LEU A 268 -14.72 6.55 -18.99
N VAL A 269 -15.29 5.59 -19.72
CA VAL A 269 -14.90 5.29 -21.10
C VAL A 269 -15.06 6.50 -22.01
N LYS A 270 -16.20 7.18 -21.98
CA LYS A 270 -16.43 8.38 -22.78
C LYS A 270 -15.45 9.51 -22.46
N ILE A 271 -15.09 9.67 -21.17
CA ILE A 271 -14.08 10.66 -20.75
C ILE A 271 -12.72 10.29 -21.35
N ALA A 272 -12.31 9.03 -21.22
CA ALA A 272 -11.03 8.55 -21.74
C ALA A 272 -10.95 8.76 -23.28
N GLU A 273 -11.99 8.38 -24.02
CA GLU A 273 -12.07 8.57 -25.47
C GLU A 273 -11.99 10.06 -25.84
N SER A 274 -12.81 10.91 -25.18
CA SER A 274 -12.87 12.36 -25.48
C SER A 274 -11.58 13.12 -25.16
N LYS A 275 -10.76 12.57 -24.27
CA LYS A 275 -9.48 13.16 -23.85
C LYS A 275 -8.26 12.46 -24.46
N ASN A 276 -8.47 11.48 -25.32
CA ASN A 276 -7.43 10.65 -25.94
C ASN A 276 -6.53 10.00 -24.86
N ILE A 277 -7.12 9.54 -23.74
CA ILE A 277 -6.40 8.83 -22.70
C ILE A 277 -6.34 7.35 -23.11
N PRO A 278 -5.14 6.76 -23.23
CA PRO A 278 -5.01 5.33 -23.48
C PRO A 278 -5.65 4.53 -22.31
N PHE A 279 -6.60 3.66 -22.62
CA PHE A 279 -7.26 2.85 -21.59
C PHE A 279 -7.56 1.43 -22.08
N LYS A 280 -7.80 0.54 -21.15
CA LYS A 280 -8.31 -0.81 -21.35
C LYS A 280 -9.46 -1.08 -20.39
N LEU A 281 -10.44 -1.86 -20.87
CA LEU A 281 -11.46 -2.44 -20.00
C LEU A 281 -10.93 -3.78 -19.49
N ASP A 282 -10.99 -3.98 -18.18
CA ASP A 282 -10.45 -5.16 -17.55
C ASP A 282 -11.45 -5.84 -16.59
N ILE A 283 -11.19 -7.13 -16.33
CA ILE A 283 -11.90 -7.94 -15.34
C ILE A 283 -10.84 -8.67 -14.51
N TYR A 284 -10.95 -8.54 -13.19
CA TYR A 284 -10.04 -9.17 -12.23
C TYR A 284 -10.78 -10.23 -11.40
N PRO A 285 -10.75 -11.52 -11.78
CA PRO A 285 -11.57 -12.55 -11.14
C PRO A 285 -11.14 -12.90 -9.71
N TYR A 286 -9.91 -12.53 -9.32
CA TYR A 286 -9.30 -12.86 -8.02
C TYR A 286 -8.81 -11.63 -7.24
N TYR A 287 -9.36 -10.51 -7.56
CA TYR A 287 -8.99 -9.22 -6.95
C TYR A 287 -9.89 -8.88 -5.79
#